data_bb676a577524fcee9f1623f23e1f99a9
#
_entry.id   bb676a577524fcee9f1623f23e1f99a9
#
_cell.length_a   1.000
_cell.length_b   1.000
_cell.length_c   1.000
_cell.angle_alpha   90.00
_cell.angle_beta   90.00
_cell.angle_gamma   90.00
#
_symmetry.space_group_name_H-M   'P 1'
#
loop_
_entity.id
_entity.type
_entity.pdbx_description
1 polymer ?
#
loop_
_entity_poly.entity_id
_entity_poly.type
_entity_poly.pdbx_seq_one_letter_code
_entity_poly.pdbx_strand_id
1 'polypeptide(L)'
;MKKHTVLLKDRLDKIHVLSAKSGTPLRKFLKENYIPQDSILCYVNDKITDDQSYIVKENDKIVLDMVRAYQLPEYCRTLRLWEDDGVEVTQENTDSIYTKRILWFKENGICDLKQTQFNEDSFVKYIDDMFVQGILTKSLIKENDKIILALSGGRDSLALLYLLRRNIDKLPKHELIGVTVADTAASGADVKVAAEAIANLGVRDYTILPLSYVNETMHFINGFENVIERVLVTNGRGRSITLWHTIMRACVERFAREKGVFNLSFGYHFEDLFTSIFRTYTLGILLGESAPLKTWGEFTHVSPLWTITKKELTLYLNIVAPEHHSKQGSPTDYDRGDHNRDINYFIADLLSGVWPGLGFNFFESLERLYKNYRIESPKYDVCDNCGITYTHAYGDDLDNRKFRHVCNHCSYLIEIGEIPLMKSIE
;
A
#
# COMPACT_ATOMS: atom_id res chain seq x y z
N MET A 1 -19.40 23.27 -29.02
CA MET A 1 -19.22 22.71 -27.67
C MET A 1 -17.91 23.26 -27.12
N LYS A 2 -17.96 23.99 -26.02
CA LYS A 2 -16.75 24.54 -25.39
C LYS A 2 -15.95 23.41 -24.75
N LYS A 3 -14.64 23.45 -24.90
CA LYS A 3 -13.70 22.52 -24.24
C LYS A 3 -13.23 23.19 -22.96
N HIS A 4 -13.19 22.43 -21.88
CA HIS A 4 -12.63 22.83 -20.59
C HIS A 4 -11.21 22.31 -20.46
N THR A 5 -10.35 23.10 -19.83
CA THR A 5 -9.02 22.67 -19.43
C THR A 5 -9.12 21.92 -18.11
N VAL A 6 -8.62 20.71 -18.10
CA VAL A 6 -8.51 19.88 -16.90
C VAL A 6 -7.03 19.70 -16.59
N LEU A 7 -6.64 19.98 -15.36
CA LEU A 7 -5.28 19.83 -14.90
C LEU A 7 -5.11 18.46 -14.25
N LEU A 8 -4.27 17.63 -14.82
CA LEU A 8 -3.81 16.40 -14.18
C LEU A 8 -2.46 16.70 -13.53
N LYS A 9 -2.44 16.72 -12.22
CA LYS A 9 -1.21 16.83 -11.44
C LYS A 9 -0.72 15.43 -11.11
N ASP A 10 0.42 15.04 -11.63
CA ASP A 10 1.05 13.78 -11.24
C ASP A 10 1.85 13.95 -9.93
N ARG A 11 2.26 12.85 -9.32
CA ARG A 11 3.04 12.88 -8.06
C ARG A 11 4.41 13.52 -8.19
N LEU A 12 4.82 13.87 -9.41
CA LEU A 12 6.04 14.59 -9.71
C LEU A 12 5.79 16.11 -9.81
N ASP A 13 4.60 16.57 -9.41
CA ASP A 13 4.12 17.95 -9.60
C ASP A 13 4.09 18.40 -11.06
N LYS A 14 4.25 17.45 -12.01
CA LYS A 14 4.12 17.75 -13.42
C LYS A 14 2.65 17.91 -13.77
N ILE A 15 2.33 19.02 -14.41
CA ILE A 15 0.97 19.33 -14.84
C ILE A 15 0.79 18.88 -16.28
N HIS A 16 -0.19 18.03 -16.50
CA HIS A 16 -0.67 17.62 -17.82
C HIS A 16 -1.99 18.35 -18.09
N VAL A 17 -2.09 18.94 -19.27
CA VAL A 17 -3.29 19.66 -19.67
C VAL A 17 -4.15 18.75 -20.53
N LEU A 18 -5.34 18.43 -20.03
CA LEU A 18 -6.34 17.64 -20.72
C LEU A 18 -7.52 18.51 -21.12
N SER A 19 -8.39 18.01 -21.98
CA SER A 19 -9.59 18.75 -22.39
C SER A 19 -10.84 17.93 -22.18
N ALA A 20 -11.82 18.51 -21.50
CA ALA A 20 -13.15 17.96 -21.33
C ALA A 20 -14.19 18.80 -22.08
N LYS A 21 -15.29 18.17 -22.51
CA LYS A 21 -16.46 18.86 -23.05
C LYS A 21 -17.43 19.14 -21.91
N SER A 22 -18.03 20.33 -21.89
CA SER A 22 -19.11 20.65 -20.96
C SER A 22 -20.28 19.66 -21.15
N GLY A 23 -20.87 19.21 -20.06
CA GLY A 23 -21.95 18.22 -20.08
C GLY A 23 -21.44 16.77 -20.17
N THR A 24 -20.12 16.54 -20.08
CA THR A 24 -19.56 15.17 -20.07
C THR A 24 -19.51 14.66 -18.62
N PRO A 25 -20.03 13.47 -18.32
CA PRO A 25 -19.79 12.82 -17.03
C PRO A 25 -18.30 12.60 -16.76
N LEU A 26 -17.89 12.78 -15.51
CA LEU A 26 -16.47 12.61 -15.11
C LEU A 26 -15.92 11.24 -15.55
N ARG A 27 -16.69 10.17 -15.36
CA ARG A 27 -16.34 8.83 -15.82
C ARG A 27 -16.01 8.78 -17.32
N LYS A 28 -16.87 9.38 -18.16
CA LYS A 28 -16.66 9.39 -19.60
C LYS A 28 -15.41 10.20 -19.98
N PHE A 29 -15.17 11.32 -19.26
CA PHE A 29 -13.97 12.10 -19.44
C PHE A 29 -12.70 11.30 -19.09
N LEU A 30 -12.67 10.60 -17.95
CA LEU A 30 -11.54 9.76 -17.57
C LEU A 30 -11.29 8.66 -18.60
N LYS A 31 -12.35 7.98 -19.04
CA LYS A 31 -12.30 6.94 -20.07
C LYS A 31 -11.73 7.45 -21.40
N GLU A 32 -12.21 8.57 -21.91
CA GLU A 32 -11.77 9.16 -23.18
C GLU A 32 -10.29 9.60 -23.12
N ASN A 33 -9.74 9.88 -21.93
CA ASN A 33 -8.36 10.22 -21.71
C ASN A 33 -7.50 9.04 -21.21
N TYR A 34 -8.04 7.83 -21.15
CA TYR A 34 -7.35 6.61 -20.69
C TYR A 34 -6.79 6.73 -19.27
N ILE A 35 -7.50 7.40 -18.38
CA ILE A 35 -7.09 7.59 -16.99
C ILE A 35 -7.79 6.56 -16.11
N PRO A 36 -7.07 5.61 -15.49
CA PRO A 36 -7.65 4.66 -14.56
C PRO A 36 -8.22 5.38 -13.35
N GLN A 37 -9.50 5.15 -13.09
CA GLN A 37 -10.23 5.81 -12.02
C GLN A 37 -9.60 5.59 -10.64
N ASP A 38 -9.14 4.38 -10.37
CA ASP A 38 -8.58 4.02 -9.06
C ASP A 38 -7.18 4.60 -8.82
N SER A 39 -6.61 5.25 -9.83
CA SER A 39 -5.29 5.90 -9.76
C SER A 39 -5.34 7.37 -9.39
N ILE A 40 -6.53 7.97 -9.34
CA ILE A 40 -6.69 9.41 -9.13
C ILE A 40 -7.73 9.73 -8.05
N LEU A 41 -7.60 10.92 -7.44
CA LEU A 41 -8.66 11.64 -6.78
C LEU A 41 -9.05 12.84 -7.62
N CYS A 42 -10.34 13.09 -7.76
CA CYS A 42 -10.85 14.22 -8.50
C CYS A 42 -11.28 15.35 -7.56
N TYR A 43 -10.82 16.55 -7.86
CA TYR A 43 -11.27 17.78 -7.20
C TYR A 43 -11.97 18.67 -8.23
N VAL A 44 -13.15 19.15 -7.88
CA VAL A 44 -13.89 20.14 -8.66
C VAL A 44 -14.05 21.39 -7.81
N ASN A 45 -13.55 22.52 -8.30
CA ASN A 45 -13.57 23.78 -7.58
C ASN A 45 -12.98 23.67 -6.16
N ASP A 46 -11.84 22.98 -6.06
CA ASP A 46 -11.06 22.72 -4.85
C ASP A 46 -11.78 21.81 -3.80
N LYS A 47 -12.92 21.20 -4.17
CA LYS A 47 -13.61 20.19 -3.34
C LYS A 47 -13.43 18.80 -3.94
N ILE A 48 -13.23 17.80 -3.09
CA ILE A 48 -13.22 16.41 -3.50
C ILE A 48 -14.57 16.06 -4.12
N THR A 49 -14.54 15.61 -5.36
CA THR A 49 -15.73 15.21 -6.12
C THR A 49 -15.35 14.01 -6.98
N ASP A 50 -15.08 12.89 -6.30
CA ASP A 50 -14.74 11.65 -6.99
C ASP A 50 -15.98 10.82 -7.36
N ASP A 51 -17.07 11.50 -7.56
CA ASP A 51 -18.30 10.94 -8.09
C ASP A 51 -18.19 10.86 -9.63
N GLN A 52 -18.16 9.66 -10.16
CA GLN A 52 -18.08 9.42 -11.59
C GLN A 52 -19.27 9.90 -12.39
N SER A 53 -20.42 10.06 -11.74
CA SER A 53 -21.63 10.62 -12.35
C SER A 53 -21.59 12.14 -12.46
N TYR A 54 -20.63 12.81 -11.80
CA TYR A 54 -20.51 14.25 -11.84
C TYR A 54 -20.46 14.79 -13.28
N ILE A 55 -21.34 15.71 -13.60
CA ILE A 55 -21.41 16.34 -14.92
C ILE A 55 -20.53 17.58 -14.93
N VAL A 56 -19.47 17.56 -15.74
CA VAL A 56 -18.54 18.67 -15.89
C VAL A 56 -19.27 19.90 -16.43
N LYS A 57 -19.23 21.01 -15.68
CA LYS A 57 -19.89 22.30 -16.00
C LYS A 57 -18.91 23.29 -16.65
N GLU A 58 -19.43 24.32 -17.26
CA GLU A 58 -18.64 25.26 -18.10
C GLU A 58 -17.49 25.97 -17.39
N ASN A 59 -17.62 26.25 -16.10
CA ASN A 59 -16.62 27.01 -15.33
C ASN A 59 -15.91 26.17 -14.25
N ASP A 60 -16.04 24.85 -14.30
CA ASP A 60 -15.41 23.99 -13.32
C ASP A 60 -13.88 24.02 -13.48
N LYS A 61 -13.20 24.24 -12.37
CA LYS A 61 -11.76 23.96 -12.21
C LYS A 61 -11.62 22.51 -11.76
N ILE A 62 -11.19 21.64 -12.67
CA ILE A 62 -11.00 20.22 -12.37
C ILE A 62 -9.52 19.94 -12.19
N VAL A 63 -9.17 19.36 -11.05
CA VAL A 63 -7.82 18.88 -10.75
C VAL A 63 -7.92 17.37 -10.48
N LEU A 64 -7.12 16.61 -11.21
CA LEU A 64 -6.96 15.18 -11.00
C LEU A 64 -5.64 14.97 -10.27
N ASP A 65 -5.69 14.53 -9.03
CA ASP A 65 -4.51 14.26 -8.20
C ASP A 65 -4.22 12.76 -8.21
N MET A 66 -3.02 12.39 -8.61
CA MET A 66 -2.64 10.99 -8.70
C MET A 66 -2.29 10.40 -7.35
N VAL A 67 -2.94 9.30 -6.97
CA VAL A 67 -2.62 8.55 -5.76
C VAL A 67 -1.39 7.65 -5.92
N ARG A 68 -0.92 7.46 -7.17
CA ARG A 68 0.25 6.64 -7.51
C ARG A 68 1.20 7.36 -8.45
N ALA A 69 2.47 6.99 -8.41
CA ALA A 69 3.57 7.62 -9.15
C ALA A 69 3.93 6.87 -10.45
N TYR A 70 3.00 6.32 -11.20
CA TYR A 70 3.33 5.77 -12.51
C TYR A 70 3.02 6.73 -13.66
N GLN A 71 3.70 6.58 -14.80
CA GLN A 71 3.55 7.44 -15.96
C GLN A 71 2.29 7.06 -16.75
N LEU A 72 1.13 7.55 -16.27
CA LEU A 72 -0.18 7.26 -16.84
C LEU A 72 -0.31 7.41 -18.35
N PRO A 73 0.13 8.50 -18.99
CA PRO A 73 -0.19 8.73 -20.38
C PRO A 73 0.35 7.69 -21.34
N GLU A 74 1.47 7.06 -21.02
CA GLU A 74 2.11 6.07 -21.90
C GLU A 74 1.48 4.67 -21.76
N TYR A 75 1.21 4.24 -20.53
CA TYR A 75 0.59 2.93 -20.27
C TYR A 75 -0.89 2.89 -20.69
N CYS A 76 -1.63 3.97 -20.44
CA CYS A 76 -3.06 3.98 -20.69
C CYS A 76 -3.43 4.12 -22.17
N ARG A 77 -2.58 4.72 -23.00
CA ARG A 77 -2.83 4.89 -24.43
C ARG A 77 -2.80 3.59 -25.22
N THR A 78 -2.07 2.59 -24.76
CA THR A 78 -1.94 1.29 -25.42
C THR A 78 -3.06 0.30 -25.08
N LEU A 79 -3.81 0.56 -24.03
CA LEU A 79 -4.81 -0.36 -23.51
C LEU A 79 -6.21 0.23 -23.70
N ARG A 80 -6.90 -0.14 -24.78
CA ARG A 80 -8.31 0.19 -25.01
C ARG A 80 -9.24 -0.65 -24.11
N LEU A 81 -9.01 -0.58 -22.79
CA LEU A 81 -9.62 -1.50 -21.84
C LEU A 81 -10.98 -1.06 -21.31
N TRP A 82 -11.44 0.11 -21.73
CA TRP A 82 -12.66 0.70 -21.24
C TRP A 82 -13.73 0.61 -22.33
N GLU A 83 -14.24 -0.58 -22.58
CA GLU A 83 -15.52 -0.68 -23.29
C GLU A 83 -16.64 -0.18 -22.36
N ASP A 84 -17.65 0.43 -22.96
CA ASP A 84 -18.78 0.93 -22.22
C ASP A 84 -19.56 -0.26 -21.67
N ASP A 85 -19.67 -0.38 -20.36
CA ASP A 85 -20.42 -1.46 -19.73
C ASP A 85 -21.95 -1.21 -19.78
N GLY A 86 -22.36 -0.18 -20.53
CA GLY A 86 -23.77 0.14 -20.76
C GLY A 86 -24.51 0.63 -19.50
N VAL A 87 -23.81 0.86 -18.40
CA VAL A 87 -24.44 1.34 -17.17
C VAL A 87 -24.52 2.86 -17.23
N GLU A 88 -25.75 3.38 -17.34
CA GLU A 88 -26.01 4.80 -17.11
C GLU A 88 -25.72 5.15 -15.66
N VAL A 89 -24.78 6.06 -15.44
CA VAL A 89 -24.54 6.61 -14.11
C VAL A 89 -25.44 7.81 -13.96
N THR A 90 -26.49 7.67 -13.17
CA THR A 90 -27.38 8.76 -12.80
C THR A 90 -26.88 9.41 -11.52
N GLN A 91 -26.77 10.73 -11.51
CA GLN A 91 -26.44 11.48 -10.29
C GLN A 91 -27.69 11.55 -9.39
N GLU A 92 -27.81 10.57 -8.50
CA GLU A 92 -28.92 10.49 -7.55
C GLU A 92 -28.72 11.38 -6.32
N ASN A 93 -27.47 11.69 -5.98
CA ASN A 93 -27.12 12.47 -4.79
C ASN A 93 -26.15 13.61 -5.16
N THR A 94 -26.59 14.86 -4.95
CA THR A 94 -25.79 16.07 -5.24
C THR A 94 -24.59 16.23 -4.31
N ASP A 95 -24.59 15.60 -3.14
CA ASP A 95 -23.54 15.68 -2.12
C ASP A 95 -22.58 14.49 -2.17
N SER A 96 -22.69 13.65 -3.18
CA SER A 96 -21.81 12.49 -3.37
C SER A 96 -20.38 12.92 -3.68
N ILE A 97 -19.44 12.35 -2.94
CA ILE A 97 -17.99 12.55 -3.13
C ILE A 97 -17.29 11.33 -3.71
N TYR A 98 -17.91 10.16 -3.61
CA TYR A 98 -17.32 8.89 -4.02
C TYR A 98 -18.38 7.92 -4.52
N THR A 99 -18.04 7.17 -5.57
CA THR A 99 -18.89 6.10 -6.12
C THR A 99 -18.12 4.77 -6.09
N LYS A 100 -18.62 3.82 -5.31
CA LYS A 100 -18.13 2.44 -5.33
C LYS A 100 -18.92 1.61 -6.30
N ARG A 101 -18.22 0.83 -7.12
CA ARG A 101 -18.79 -0.13 -8.05
C ARG A 101 -18.36 -1.54 -7.63
N ILE A 102 -19.27 -2.49 -7.68
CA ILE A 102 -19.00 -3.89 -7.38
C ILE A 102 -19.70 -4.75 -8.43
N LEU A 103 -18.95 -5.63 -9.06
CA LEU A 103 -19.47 -6.62 -10.00
C LEU A 103 -19.86 -7.88 -9.23
N TRP A 104 -21.11 -8.25 -9.31
CA TRP A 104 -21.64 -9.45 -8.68
C TRP A 104 -21.95 -10.52 -9.72
N PHE A 105 -21.48 -11.74 -9.47
CA PHE A 105 -21.87 -12.90 -10.25
C PHE A 105 -23.14 -13.51 -9.65
N LYS A 106 -24.18 -13.62 -10.47
CA LYS A 106 -25.39 -14.36 -10.11
C LYS A 106 -25.16 -15.87 -10.34
N GLU A 107 -25.99 -16.71 -9.72
CA GLU A 107 -25.94 -18.17 -9.86
C GLU A 107 -26.01 -18.64 -11.31
N ASN A 108 -26.65 -17.88 -12.20
CA ASN A 108 -26.76 -18.15 -13.65
C ASN A 108 -25.55 -17.65 -14.46
N GLY A 109 -24.48 -17.18 -13.80
CA GLY A 109 -23.29 -16.66 -14.45
C GLY A 109 -23.41 -15.24 -15.02
N ILE A 110 -24.56 -14.58 -14.88
CA ILE A 110 -24.75 -13.20 -15.33
C ILE A 110 -24.17 -12.25 -14.28
N CYS A 111 -23.35 -11.31 -14.76
CA CYS A 111 -22.81 -10.26 -13.91
C CYS A 111 -23.82 -9.13 -13.72
N ASP A 112 -23.92 -8.64 -12.50
CA ASP A 112 -24.71 -7.47 -12.14
C ASP A 112 -23.79 -6.44 -11.51
N LEU A 113 -23.81 -5.21 -12.05
CA LEU A 113 -22.99 -4.12 -11.53
C LEU A 113 -23.81 -3.29 -10.56
N LYS A 114 -23.39 -3.28 -9.29
CA LYS A 114 -23.96 -2.42 -8.26
C LYS A 114 -23.10 -1.18 -8.09
N GLN A 115 -23.76 -0.04 -8.01
CA GLN A 115 -23.14 1.24 -7.70
C GLN A 115 -23.73 1.78 -6.40
N THR A 116 -22.86 2.34 -5.56
CA THR A 116 -23.24 3.01 -4.32
C THR A 116 -22.52 4.34 -4.25
N GLN A 117 -23.29 5.41 -4.07
CA GLN A 117 -22.78 6.76 -3.90
C GLN A 117 -22.65 7.10 -2.41
N PHE A 118 -21.61 7.82 -2.06
CA PHE A 118 -21.30 8.20 -0.69
C PHE A 118 -21.03 9.71 -0.60
N ASN A 119 -21.60 10.35 0.40
CA ASN A 119 -21.10 11.62 0.94
C ASN A 119 -19.97 11.36 1.97
N GLU A 120 -19.38 12.40 2.53
CA GLU A 120 -18.24 12.26 3.48
C GLU A 120 -18.57 11.34 4.66
N ASP A 121 -19.71 11.57 5.33
CA ASP A 121 -20.10 10.78 6.52
C ASP A 121 -20.33 9.31 6.18
N SER A 122 -21.10 9.05 5.13
CA SER A 122 -21.41 7.69 4.68
C SER A 122 -20.18 6.97 4.13
N PHE A 123 -19.23 7.70 3.53
CA PHE A 123 -17.98 7.16 3.07
C PHE A 123 -17.07 6.74 4.25
N VAL A 124 -16.90 7.63 5.24
CA VAL A 124 -16.14 7.31 6.45
C VAL A 124 -16.73 6.08 7.13
N LYS A 125 -18.04 6.04 7.30
CA LYS A 125 -18.72 4.87 7.87
C LYS A 125 -18.48 3.60 7.04
N TYR A 126 -18.56 3.68 5.72
CA TYR A 126 -18.30 2.55 4.82
C TYR A 126 -16.88 2.00 5.00
N ILE A 127 -15.86 2.87 5.09
CA ILE A 127 -14.47 2.45 5.29
C ILE A 127 -14.28 1.86 6.69
N ASP A 128 -14.84 2.48 7.73
CA ASP A 128 -14.80 1.95 9.09
C ASP A 128 -15.44 0.55 9.16
N ASP A 129 -16.60 0.35 8.54
CA ASP A 129 -17.29 -0.94 8.50
C ASP A 129 -16.50 -2.00 7.71
N MET A 130 -15.94 -1.66 6.55
CA MET A 130 -15.07 -2.54 5.75
C MET A 130 -13.83 -2.97 6.54
N PHE A 131 -13.20 -2.04 7.24
CA PHE A 131 -12.04 -2.29 8.08
C PHE A 131 -12.36 -3.27 9.21
N VAL A 132 -13.42 -3.00 9.97
CA VAL A 132 -13.84 -3.86 11.10
C VAL A 132 -14.22 -5.25 10.59
N GLN A 133 -15.03 -5.34 9.54
CA GLN A 133 -15.42 -6.63 8.96
C GLN A 133 -14.21 -7.41 8.44
N GLY A 134 -13.26 -6.74 7.79
CA GLY A 134 -12.02 -7.37 7.32
C GLY A 134 -11.21 -8.02 8.44
N ILE A 135 -11.09 -7.34 9.59
CA ILE A 135 -10.41 -7.86 10.78
C ILE A 135 -11.17 -9.04 11.39
N LEU A 136 -12.48 -8.89 11.61
CA LEU A 136 -13.29 -9.91 12.26
C LEU A 136 -13.43 -11.18 11.43
N THR A 137 -13.67 -11.04 10.12
CA THR A 137 -13.85 -12.19 9.21
C THR A 137 -12.60 -13.07 9.13
N LYS A 138 -11.42 -12.47 9.20
CA LYS A 138 -10.14 -13.19 9.14
C LYS A 138 -9.50 -13.41 10.51
N SER A 139 -10.16 -13.00 11.59
CA SER A 139 -9.62 -13.07 12.95
C SER A 139 -8.19 -12.50 13.04
N LEU A 140 -7.97 -11.34 12.39
CA LEU A 140 -6.64 -10.73 12.29
C LEU A 140 -6.13 -10.22 13.62
N ILE A 141 -7.03 -9.83 14.51
CA ILE A 141 -6.75 -9.36 15.89
C ILE A 141 -7.54 -10.25 16.83
N LYS A 142 -6.89 -10.79 17.84
CA LYS A 142 -7.50 -11.64 18.88
C LYS A 142 -7.56 -10.88 20.20
N GLU A 143 -8.36 -11.41 21.12
CA GLU A 143 -8.48 -10.86 22.46
C GLU A 143 -7.12 -10.86 23.19
N ASN A 144 -6.74 -9.70 23.73
CA ASN A 144 -5.47 -9.42 24.42
C ASN A 144 -4.20 -9.52 23.55
N ASP A 145 -4.34 -9.44 22.22
CA ASP A 145 -3.17 -9.32 21.35
C ASP A 145 -2.38 -8.06 21.66
N LYS A 146 -1.05 -8.17 21.58
CA LYS A 146 -0.13 -7.03 21.48
C LYS A 146 0.36 -6.95 20.04
N ILE A 147 0.28 -5.77 19.45
CA ILE A 147 0.59 -5.56 18.03
C ILE A 147 1.58 -4.40 17.90
N ILE A 148 2.72 -4.67 17.27
CA ILE A 148 3.63 -3.60 16.85
C ILE A 148 3.12 -3.01 15.55
N LEU A 149 2.83 -1.71 15.60
CA LEU A 149 2.37 -0.93 14.47
C LEU A 149 3.53 -0.10 13.91
N ALA A 150 4.00 -0.47 12.72
CA ALA A 150 5.04 0.28 12.01
C ALA A 150 4.44 1.56 11.40
N LEU A 151 4.90 2.70 11.88
CA LEU A 151 4.43 4.04 11.49
C LEU A 151 5.54 4.80 10.77
N SER A 152 5.41 4.94 9.46
CA SER A 152 6.34 5.74 8.66
C SER A 152 5.99 7.23 8.64
N GLY A 153 4.80 7.62 9.11
CA GLY A 153 4.23 8.95 8.88
C GLY A 153 3.57 9.11 7.51
N GLY A 154 3.72 8.14 6.62
CA GLY A 154 3.05 8.11 5.33
C GLY A 154 1.55 7.82 5.44
N ARG A 155 0.80 8.18 4.38
CA ARG A 155 -0.68 8.09 4.33
C ARG A 155 -1.25 6.76 4.81
N ASP A 156 -0.66 5.66 4.37
CA ASP A 156 -1.19 4.32 4.63
C ASP A 156 -1.04 3.92 6.10
N SER A 157 0.12 4.18 6.68
CA SER A 157 0.37 3.91 8.10
C SER A 157 -0.45 4.82 9.02
N LEU A 158 -0.66 6.08 8.62
CA LEU A 158 -1.53 7.01 9.37
C LEU A 158 -3.00 6.60 9.26
N ALA A 159 -3.49 6.28 8.06
CA ALA A 159 -4.85 5.79 7.89
C ALA A 159 -5.12 4.52 8.71
N LEU A 160 -4.17 3.59 8.75
CA LEU A 160 -4.25 2.40 9.59
C LEU A 160 -4.36 2.76 11.08
N LEU A 161 -3.54 3.69 11.57
CA LEU A 161 -3.60 4.16 12.95
C LEU A 161 -4.96 4.78 13.28
N TYR A 162 -5.47 5.67 12.41
CA TYR A 162 -6.78 6.30 12.60
C TYR A 162 -7.90 5.26 12.61
N LEU A 163 -7.91 4.31 11.68
CA LEU A 163 -8.90 3.25 11.61
C LEU A 163 -8.90 2.36 12.86
N LEU A 164 -7.73 1.94 13.33
CA LEU A 164 -7.60 1.14 14.55
C LEU A 164 -8.14 1.91 15.77
N ARG A 165 -7.81 3.19 15.91
CA ARG A 165 -8.20 3.98 17.08
C ARG A 165 -9.67 4.38 17.05
N ARG A 166 -10.21 4.76 15.90
CA ARG A 166 -11.62 5.13 15.76
C ARG A 166 -12.57 3.96 15.99
N ASN A 167 -12.12 2.75 15.66
CA ASN A 167 -12.94 1.54 15.78
C ASN A 167 -12.53 0.64 16.95
N ILE A 168 -11.78 1.15 17.92
CA ILE A 168 -11.23 0.36 19.03
C ILE A 168 -12.30 -0.42 19.80
N ASP A 169 -13.49 0.17 19.99
CA ASP A 169 -14.60 -0.44 20.72
C ASP A 169 -15.34 -1.52 19.92
N LYS A 170 -15.11 -1.61 18.61
CA LYS A 170 -15.69 -2.62 17.72
C LYS A 170 -14.76 -3.81 17.49
N LEU A 171 -13.52 -3.71 17.93
CA LEU A 171 -12.48 -4.71 17.74
C LEU A 171 -12.23 -5.50 19.03
N PRO A 172 -11.70 -6.72 18.96
CA PRO A 172 -11.23 -7.44 20.14
C PRO A 172 -10.24 -6.57 20.92
N LYS A 173 -10.28 -6.67 22.26
CA LYS A 173 -9.38 -5.88 23.11
C LYS A 173 -7.92 -6.21 22.79
N HIS A 174 -7.15 -5.21 22.46
CA HIS A 174 -5.74 -5.34 22.07
C HIS A 174 -4.92 -4.13 22.52
N GLU A 175 -3.60 -4.30 22.50
CA GLU A 175 -2.63 -3.26 22.82
C GLU A 175 -1.83 -2.91 21.56
N LEU A 176 -1.72 -1.61 21.26
CA LEU A 176 -0.92 -1.10 20.15
C LEU A 176 0.39 -0.51 20.67
N ILE A 177 1.50 -0.96 20.09
CA ILE A 177 2.84 -0.43 20.30
C ILE A 177 3.29 0.21 18.99
N GLY A 178 3.36 1.53 18.96
CA GLY A 178 3.79 2.26 17.78
C GLY A 178 5.31 2.29 17.64
N VAL A 179 5.83 2.07 16.44
CA VAL A 179 7.25 2.21 16.14
C VAL A 179 7.47 2.96 14.84
N THR A 180 8.37 3.94 14.87
CA THR A 180 8.87 4.65 13.68
C THR A 180 10.36 4.45 13.57
N VAL A 181 10.85 4.10 12.39
CA VAL A 181 12.27 4.01 12.09
C VAL A 181 12.71 5.31 11.43
N ALA A 182 13.59 6.05 12.09
CA ALA A 182 14.18 7.26 11.53
C ALA A 182 15.37 6.85 10.64
N ASP A 183 15.17 6.88 9.34
CA ASP A 183 16.13 6.38 8.36
C ASP A 183 17.05 7.46 7.77
N THR A 184 16.60 8.71 7.70
CA THR A 184 17.40 9.82 7.17
C THR A 184 17.06 11.13 7.86
N ALA A 185 17.89 12.16 7.65
CA ALA A 185 17.57 13.53 8.06
C ALA A 185 16.31 14.07 7.32
N ALA A 186 16.03 13.56 6.12
CA ALA A 186 14.85 13.92 5.34
C ALA A 186 13.57 13.29 5.91
N SER A 187 13.64 12.17 6.61
CA SER A 187 12.50 11.52 7.26
C SER A 187 11.98 12.28 8.50
N GLY A 188 12.68 13.32 8.93
CA GLY A 188 12.28 14.12 10.09
C GLY A 188 10.87 14.68 10.02
N ALA A 189 10.38 14.99 8.82
CA ALA A 189 9.00 15.45 8.61
C ALA A 189 7.98 14.32 8.85
N ASP A 190 8.24 13.12 8.34
CA ASP A 190 7.35 11.96 8.48
C ASP A 190 7.36 11.43 9.92
N VAL A 191 8.51 11.41 10.56
CA VAL A 191 8.64 11.07 12.00
C VAL A 191 7.82 12.04 12.84
N LYS A 192 7.89 13.34 12.55
CA LYS A 192 7.10 14.36 13.25
C LYS A 192 5.60 14.14 13.05
N VAL A 193 5.16 13.88 11.82
CA VAL A 193 3.76 13.58 11.50
C VAL A 193 3.27 12.34 12.26
N ALA A 194 4.05 11.27 12.28
CA ALA A 194 3.71 10.06 13.03
C ALA A 194 3.60 10.34 14.54
N ALA A 195 4.55 11.09 15.11
CA ALA A 195 4.54 11.44 16.52
C ALA A 195 3.33 12.31 16.90
N GLU A 196 2.99 13.31 16.09
CA GLU A 196 1.81 14.16 16.28
C GLU A 196 0.52 13.33 16.23
N ALA A 197 0.39 12.44 15.25
CA ALA A 197 -0.78 11.56 15.13
C ALA A 197 -0.96 10.64 16.33
N ILE A 198 0.12 10.03 16.81
CA ILE A 198 0.10 9.18 18.01
C ILE A 198 -0.29 9.96 19.26
N ALA A 199 0.29 11.13 19.45
CA ALA A 199 -0.03 12.00 20.58
C ALA A 199 -1.53 12.38 20.57
N ASN A 200 -2.06 12.76 19.40
CA ASN A 200 -3.46 13.14 19.24
C ASN A 200 -4.44 11.97 19.45
N LEU A 201 -4.03 10.76 19.12
CA LEU A 201 -4.86 9.56 19.28
C LEU A 201 -4.66 8.82 20.60
N GLY A 202 -3.78 9.31 21.45
CA GLY A 202 -3.56 8.79 22.80
C GLY A 202 -2.94 7.37 22.84
N VAL A 203 -2.16 6.97 21.83
CA VAL A 203 -1.34 5.76 21.89
C VAL A 203 -0.18 6.02 22.85
N ARG A 204 -0.07 5.21 23.91
CA ARG A 204 0.89 5.46 25.00
C ARG A 204 2.29 4.90 24.76
N ASP A 205 2.37 3.70 24.17
CA ASP A 205 3.66 3.04 23.87
C ASP A 205 4.06 3.35 22.44
N TYR A 206 4.99 4.28 22.27
CA TYR A 206 5.53 4.69 21.00
C TYR A 206 7.03 4.91 21.09
N THR A 207 7.76 4.37 20.13
CA THR A 207 9.22 4.45 20.06
C THR A 207 9.68 4.92 18.70
N ILE A 208 10.61 5.88 18.67
CA ILE A 208 11.35 6.25 17.48
C ILE A 208 12.71 5.54 17.54
N LEU A 209 12.98 4.67 16.60
CA LEU A 209 14.26 4.01 16.42
C LEU A 209 15.20 4.96 15.67
N PRO A 210 16.31 5.40 16.26
CA PRO A 210 17.21 6.36 15.63
C PRO A 210 18.05 5.71 14.54
N LEU A 211 18.70 6.51 13.69
CA LEU A 211 19.59 6.05 12.64
C LEU A 211 20.71 5.14 13.14
N SER A 212 21.21 5.37 14.38
CA SER A 212 22.18 4.49 15.01
C SER A 212 21.65 3.06 15.17
N TYR A 213 20.34 2.91 15.51
CA TYR A 213 19.70 1.60 15.60
C TYR A 213 19.64 0.88 14.24
N VAL A 214 19.40 1.64 13.16
CA VAL A 214 19.45 1.10 11.79
C VAL A 214 20.85 0.62 11.45
N ASN A 215 21.86 1.45 11.71
CA ASN A 215 23.27 1.12 11.46
C ASN A 215 23.73 -0.11 12.24
N GLU A 216 23.33 -0.22 13.51
CA GLU A 216 23.62 -1.39 14.35
C GLU A 216 22.92 -2.65 13.85
N THR A 217 21.65 -2.58 13.47
CA THR A 217 20.87 -3.71 12.99
C THR A 217 21.46 -4.31 11.72
N MET A 218 21.93 -3.45 10.83
CA MET A 218 22.50 -3.87 9.55
C MET A 218 24.01 -4.03 9.57
N HIS A 219 24.68 -3.60 10.63
CA HIS A 219 26.15 -3.55 10.74
C HIS A 219 26.82 -2.72 9.64
N PHE A 220 26.22 -1.59 9.25
CA PHE A 220 26.76 -0.72 8.21
C PHE A 220 28.13 -0.15 8.59
N ILE A 221 29.10 -0.27 7.67
CA ILE A 221 30.45 0.27 7.85
C ILE A 221 30.46 1.78 7.63
N ASN A 222 29.74 2.24 6.58
CA ASN A 222 29.74 3.64 6.16
C ASN A 222 28.45 4.39 6.51
N GLY A 223 27.52 3.74 7.21
CA GLY A 223 26.23 4.28 7.56
C GLY A 223 25.17 4.15 6.46
N PHE A 224 23.91 4.12 6.89
CA PHE A 224 22.75 3.82 6.06
C PHE A 224 22.62 4.77 4.85
N GLU A 225 22.75 6.10 5.08
CA GLU A 225 22.52 7.10 4.02
C GLU A 225 23.50 6.91 2.86
N ASN A 226 24.80 6.70 3.17
CA ASN A 226 25.82 6.47 2.14
C ASN A 226 25.57 5.17 1.36
N VAL A 227 25.10 4.12 2.05
CA VAL A 227 24.79 2.84 1.42
C VAL A 227 23.61 2.97 0.45
N ILE A 228 22.54 3.62 0.88
CA ILE A 228 21.36 3.80 0.03
C ILE A 228 21.68 4.67 -1.19
N GLU A 229 22.42 5.76 -1.03
CA GLU A 229 22.85 6.61 -2.14
C GLU A 229 23.70 5.82 -3.13
N ARG A 230 24.68 5.05 -2.65
CA ARG A 230 25.53 4.21 -3.50
C ARG A 230 24.72 3.17 -4.27
N VAL A 231 23.79 2.47 -3.61
CA VAL A 231 22.93 1.49 -4.27
C VAL A 231 22.03 2.15 -5.31
N LEU A 232 21.51 3.34 -5.02
CA LEU A 232 20.70 4.12 -5.95
C LEU A 232 21.48 4.46 -7.23
N VAL A 233 22.72 4.92 -7.09
CA VAL A 233 23.59 5.30 -8.21
C VAL A 233 24.01 4.08 -9.04
N THR A 234 24.35 2.97 -8.39
CA THR A 234 24.91 1.79 -9.07
C THR A 234 23.86 0.83 -9.64
N ASN A 235 22.72 0.67 -8.98
CA ASN A 235 21.73 -0.36 -9.30
C ASN A 235 20.33 0.20 -9.62
N GLY A 236 20.18 1.51 -9.53
CA GLY A 236 18.90 2.16 -9.80
C GLY A 236 17.89 2.05 -8.65
N ARG A 237 16.75 2.69 -8.87
CA ARG A 237 15.71 2.95 -7.85
C ARG A 237 15.03 1.70 -7.33
N GLY A 238 14.71 0.75 -8.18
CA GLY A 238 13.97 -0.46 -7.78
C GLY A 238 14.70 -1.27 -6.73
N ARG A 239 16.01 -1.39 -6.86
CA ARG A 239 16.82 -2.13 -5.90
C ARG A 239 16.99 -1.36 -4.59
N SER A 240 17.16 -0.05 -4.64
CA SER A 240 17.27 0.78 -3.44
C SER A 240 15.97 0.79 -2.62
N ILE A 241 14.80 0.88 -3.27
CA ILE A 241 13.50 0.82 -2.59
C ILE A 241 13.30 -0.54 -1.91
N THR A 242 13.58 -1.64 -2.62
CA THR A 242 13.43 -2.98 -2.05
C THR A 242 14.38 -3.21 -0.86
N LEU A 243 15.61 -2.74 -0.99
CA LEU A 243 16.59 -2.78 0.09
C LEU A 243 16.12 -1.95 1.29
N TRP A 244 15.67 -0.72 1.05
CA TRP A 244 15.16 0.16 2.09
C TRP A 244 13.99 -0.48 2.87
N HIS A 245 12.99 -1.02 2.18
CA HIS A 245 11.89 -1.74 2.84
C HIS A 245 12.35 -2.93 3.67
N THR A 246 13.36 -3.66 3.19
CA THR A 246 13.92 -4.80 3.93
C THR A 246 14.65 -4.35 5.19
N ILE A 247 15.43 -3.27 5.11
CA ILE A 247 16.14 -2.69 6.26
C ILE A 247 15.14 -2.21 7.33
N MET A 248 14.09 -1.48 6.91
CA MET A 248 13.05 -1.02 7.83
C MET A 248 12.37 -2.20 8.53
N ARG A 249 12.04 -3.26 7.79
CA ARG A 249 11.45 -4.46 8.37
C ARG A 249 12.41 -5.16 9.34
N ALA A 250 13.70 -5.26 9.03
CA ALA A 250 14.70 -5.84 9.93
C ALA A 250 14.76 -5.08 11.27
N CYS A 251 14.71 -3.75 11.24
CA CYS A 251 14.66 -2.93 12.45
C CYS A 251 13.38 -3.15 13.26
N VAL A 252 12.23 -3.25 12.60
CA VAL A 252 10.95 -3.53 13.29
C VAL A 252 10.94 -4.93 13.90
N GLU A 253 11.44 -5.96 13.19
CA GLU A 253 11.53 -7.33 13.71
C GLU A 253 12.51 -7.42 14.91
N ARG A 254 13.67 -6.73 14.85
CA ARG A 254 14.59 -6.64 16.00
C ARG A 254 13.92 -5.98 17.21
N PHE A 255 13.27 -4.84 17.02
CA PHE A 255 12.52 -4.16 18.07
C PHE A 255 11.41 -5.04 18.66
N ALA A 256 10.73 -5.79 17.81
CA ALA A 256 9.69 -6.73 18.22
C ALA A 256 10.23 -7.83 19.14
N ARG A 257 11.39 -8.41 18.82
CA ARG A 257 12.07 -9.37 19.71
C ARG A 257 12.45 -8.75 21.04
N GLU A 258 13.00 -7.52 21.03
CA GLU A 258 13.36 -6.78 22.25
C GLU A 258 12.14 -6.51 23.16
N LYS A 259 10.95 -6.30 22.54
CA LYS A 259 9.68 -6.12 23.27
C LYS A 259 8.97 -7.44 23.61
N GLY A 260 9.38 -8.58 23.05
CA GLY A 260 8.70 -9.87 23.19
C GLY A 260 7.30 -9.88 22.55
N VAL A 261 7.11 -9.14 21.45
CA VAL A 261 5.83 -9.01 20.74
C VAL A 261 6.00 -9.43 19.30
N PHE A 262 5.25 -10.43 18.88
CA PHE A 262 5.44 -11.10 17.59
C PHE A 262 4.35 -10.83 16.54
N ASN A 263 3.31 -10.09 16.88
CA ASN A 263 2.33 -9.61 15.92
C ASN A 263 2.78 -8.26 15.35
N LEU A 264 3.02 -8.20 14.06
CA LEU A 264 3.50 -7.00 13.35
C LEU A 264 2.45 -6.52 12.37
N SER A 265 2.18 -5.23 12.35
CA SER A 265 1.27 -4.61 11.38
C SER A 265 1.97 -3.47 10.66
N PHE A 266 1.88 -3.52 9.32
CA PHE A 266 2.36 -2.49 8.41
C PHE A 266 1.17 -1.90 7.66
N GLY A 267 1.34 -0.70 7.11
CA GLY A 267 0.30 -0.03 6.33
C GLY A 267 0.07 -0.64 4.93
N TYR A 268 0.17 -1.97 4.80
CA TYR A 268 -0.08 -2.65 3.53
C TYR A 268 -1.57 -2.69 3.24
N HIS A 269 -1.96 -2.07 2.14
CA HIS A 269 -3.32 -2.04 1.63
C HIS A 269 -3.54 -3.09 0.54
N PHE A 270 -4.75 -3.16 -0.02
CA PHE A 270 -5.14 -4.16 -1.00
C PHE A 270 -4.10 -4.34 -2.12
N GLU A 271 -3.71 -3.25 -2.79
CA GLU A 271 -2.83 -3.35 -3.95
C GLU A 271 -1.39 -3.75 -3.59
N ASP A 272 -0.90 -3.41 -2.39
CA ASP A 272 0.42 -3.87 -1.93
C ASP A 272 0.44 -5.39 -1.78
N LEU A 273 -0.62 -5.94 -1.18
CA LEU A 273 -0.77 -7.38 -1.00
C LEU A 273 -0.97 -8.10 -2.33
N PHE A 274 -1.81 -7.53 -3.20
CA PHE A 274 -2.05 -8.08 -4.54
C PHE A 274 -0.77 -8.11 -5.36
N THR A 275 -0.05 -6.99 -5.43
CA THR A 275 1.19 -6.90 -6.22
C THR A 275 2.29 -7.80 -5.67
N SER A 276 2.37 -7.94 -4.34
CA SER A 276 3.31 -8.87 -3.69
C SER A 276 3.07 -10.32 -4.13
N ILE A 277 1.81 -10.77 -4.11
CA ILE A 277 1.43 -12.12 -4.54
C ILE A 277 1.62 -12.29 -6.03
N PHE A 278 1.16 -11.33 -6.84
CA PHE A 278 1.30 -11.38 -8.29
C PHE A 278 2.77 -11.48 -8.70
N ARG A 279 3.65 -10.69 -8.07
CA ARG A 279 5.09 -10.76 -8.31
C ARG A 279 5.66 -12.15 -7.97
N THR A 280 5.28 -12.74 -6.84
CA THR A 280 5.78 -14.07 -6.47
C THR A 280 5.33 -15.13 -7.47
N TYR A 281 4.11 -15.04 -7.99
CA TYR A 281 3.62 -15.96 -9.03
C TYR A 281 4.38 -15.82 -10.35
N THR A 282 4.72 -14.59 -10.75
CA THR A 282 5.53 -14.38 -11.96
C THR A 282 6.95 -14.94 -11.82
N LEU A 283 7.41 -15.16 -10.59
CA LEU A 283 8.68 -15.82 -10.27
C LEU A 283 8.52 -17.34 -10.05
N GLY A 284 7.32 -17.90 -10.28
CA GLY A 284 7.05 -19.33 -10.07
C GLY A 284 6.93 -19.75 -8.60
N ILE A 285 6.72 -18.80 -7.69
CA ILE A 285 6.64 -19.05 -6.24
C ILE A 285 5.18 -19.06 -5.80
N LEU A 286 4.74 -20.15 -5.17
CA LEU A 286 3.43 -20.24 -4.50
C LEU A 286 3.64 -20.07 -3.00
N LEU A 287 2.99 -19.06 -2.41
CA LEU A 287 3.24 -18.73 -1.00
C LEU A 287 2.49 -19.61 0.00
N GLY A 288 1.40 -20.26 -0.38
CA GLY A 288 0.64 -21.13 0.53
C GLY A 288 0.00 -20.44 1.74
N GLU A 289 0.05 -19.11 1.83
CA GLU A 289 -0.38 -18.34 2.98
C GLU A 289 -1.49 -17.35 2.65
N SER A 290 -2.32 -17.03 3.65
CA SER A 290 -3.31 -15.96 3.53
C SER A 290 -2.63 -14.60 3.35
N ALA A 291 -3.13 -13.76 2.43
CA ALA A 291 -2.57 -12.42 2.23
C ALA A 291 -2.69 -11.52 3.46
N PRO A 292 -3.86 -11.45 4.15
CA PRO A 292 -4.05 -10.58 5.29
C PRO A 292 -3.41 -11.08 6.60
N LEU A 293 -3.05 -12.37 6.68
CA LEU A 293 -2.46 -12.98 7.88
C LEU A 293 -1.36 -13.94 7.46
N LYS A 294 -0.11 -13.53 7.58
CA LYS A 294 1.07 -14.34 7.22
C LYS A 294 1.90 -14.66 8.45
N THR A 295 2.28 -15.92 8.58
CA THR A 295 3.23 -16.35 9.61
C THR A 295 4.62 -16.49 9.00
N TRP A 296 5.54 -15.61 9.38
CA TRP A 296 6.93 -15.61 8.92
C TRP A 296 7.86 -15.96 10.08
N GLY A 297 8.25 -17.23 10.15
CA GLY A 297 9.03 -17.73 11.27
C GLY A 297 8.27 -17.56 12.58
N GLU A 298 8.82 -16.75 13.49
CA GLU A 298 8.19 -16.42 14.78
C GLU A 298 7.17 -15.27 14.69
N PHE A 299 7.17 -14.49 13.60
CA PHE A 299 6.30 -13.32 13.45
C PHE A 299 5.01 -13.64 12.74
N THR A 300 3.94 -13.00 13.19
CA THR A 300 2.66 -12.93 12.50
C THR A 300 2.49 -11.54 11.91
N HIS A 301 2.49 -11.45 10.58
CA HIS A 301 2.22 -10.21 9.86
C HIS A 301 0.72 -10.07 9.67
N VAL A 302 0.17 -9.02 10.27
CA VAL A 302 -1.25 -8.68 10.22
C VAL A 302 -1.43 -7.51 9.27
N SER A 303 -2.31 -7.65 8.27
CA SER A 303 -2.59 -6.62 7.27
C SER A 303 -4.06 -6.20 7.32
N PRO A 304 -4.45 -5.31 8.25
CA PRO A 304 -5.86 -4.95 8.45
C PRO A 304 -6.49 -4.18 7.28
N LEU A 305 -5.66 -3.56 6.42
CA LEU A 305 -6.11 -2.78 5.26
C LEU A 305 -6.33 -3.62 3.99
N TRP A 306 -6.33 -4.94 4.08
CA TRP A 306 -6.35 -5.86 2.94
C TRP A 306 -7.56 -5.72 2.00
N THR A 307 -8.66 -5.15 2.49
CA THR A 307 -9.89 -4.92 1.73
C THR A 307 -10.01 -3.50 1.16
N ILE A 308 -9.12 -2.60 1.56
CA ILE A 308 -9.23 -1.16 1.29
C ILE A 308 -8.16 -0.76 0.28
N THR A 309 -8.57 -0.01 -0.74
CA THR A 309 -7.68 0.44 -1.80
C THR A 309 -6.89 1.69 -1.37
N LYS A 310 -5.75 1.93 -2.03
CA LYS A 310 -4.94 3.15 -1.84
C LYS A 310 -5.77 4.42 -1.98
N LYS A 311 -6.62 4.46 -2.99
CA LYS A 311 -7.51 5.58 -3.27
C LYS A 311 -8.48 5.83 -2.11
N GLU A 312 -9.12 4.77 -1.63
CA GLU A 312 -10.04 4.85 -0.50
C GLU A 312 -9.35 5.31 0.78
N LEU A 313 -8.13 4.80 1.07
CA LEU A 313 -7.34 5.26 2.22
C LEU A 313 -6.95 6.72 2.11
N THR A 314 -6.56 7.16 0.92
CA THR A 314 -6.18 8.56 0.70
C THR A 314 -7.39 9.49 0.90
N LEU A 315 -8.54 9.12 0.33
CA LEU A 315 -9.78 9.88 0.52
C LEU A 315 -10.23 9.89 1.98
N TYR A 316 -10.17 8.72 2.65
CA TYR A 316 -10.51 8.60 4.06
C TYR A 316 -9.66 9.53 4.94
N LEU A 317 -8.34 9.50 4.75
CA LEU A 317 -7.43 10.35 5.53
C LEU A 317 -7.66 11.84 5.27
N ASN A 318 -7.98 12.22 4.04
CA ASN A 318 -8.33 13.61 3.70
C ASN A 318 -9.56 14.12 4.45
N ILE A 319 -10.50 13.24 4.78
CA ILE A 319 -11.72 13.60 5.49
C ILE A 319 -11.49 13.60 7.01
N VAL A 320 -10.84 12.55 7.54
CA VAL A 320 -10.72 12.37 9.00
C VAL A 320 -9.52 13.08 9.61
N ALA A 321 -8.50 13.39 8.82
CA ALA A 321 -7.27 14.03 9.28
C ALA A 321 -6.63 14.89 8.16
N PRO A 322 -7.35 15.93 7.68
CA PRO A 322 -6.88 16.76 6.55
C PRO A 322 -5.56 17.48 6.84
N GLU A 323 -5.26 17.74 8.09
CA GLU A 323 -4.00 18.35 8.54
C GLU A 323 -2.77 17.48 8.24
N HIS A 324 -2.93 16.16 8.20
CA HIS A 324 -1.85 15.23 7.86
C HIS A 324 -1.70 15.04 6.36
N HIS A 325 -2.77 15.18 5.60
CA HIS A 325 -2.70 15.09 4.14
C HIS A 325 -1.82 16.20 3.54
N SER A 326 -1.98 17.43 4.03
CA SER A 326 -1.21 18.59 3.55
C SER A 326 0.26 18.57 3.94
N LYS A 327 0.63 17.83 4.98
CA LYS A 327 2.00 17.75 5.52
C LYS A 327 2.85 16.64 4.88
N GLN A 328 2.27 15.83 4.00
CA GLN A 328 3.05 14.79 3.34
C GLN A 328 4.04 15.43 2.37
N GLY A 329 5.32 15.19 2.62
CA GLY A 329 6.40 15.69 1.79
C GLY A 329 6.25 15.29 0.32
N SER A 330 6.91 16.02 -0.55
CA SER A 330 7.02 15.65 -1.96
C SER A 330 7.51 14.21 -2.08
N PRO A 331 7.02 13.47 -3.07
CA PRO A 331 7.50 12.11 -3.32
C PRO A 331 9.02 12.14 -3.41
N THR A 332 9.67 11.32 -2.59
CA THR A 332 11.12 11.20 -2.65
C THR A 332 11.51 10.65 -4.03
N ASP A 333 12.74 10.93 -4.47
CA ASP A 333 13.24 10.37 -5.73
C ASP A 333 13.21 8.83 -5.76
N TYR A 334 13.08 8.18 -4.60
CA TYR A 334 12.91 6.73 -4.46
C TYR A 334 11.59 6.18 -4.96
N ASP A 335 10.54 7.00 -5.03
CA ASP A 335 9.20 6.59 -5.51
C ASP A 335 9.08 6.59 -7.03
N ARG A 336 10.16 6.90 -7.76
CA ARG A 336 10.13 7.16 -9.21
C ARG A 336 10.89 6.09 -10.00
N GLY A 337 10.24 5.51 -11.00
CA GLY A 337 10.92 4.82 -12.11
C GLY A 337 11.39 3.40 -11.83
N ASP A 338 10.76 2.67 -10.91
CA ASP A 338 10.83 1.21 -10.90
C ASP A 338 9.75 0.64 -11.81
N HIS A 339 10.12 0.36 -13.06
CA HIS A 339 9.19 -0.18 -14.04
C HIS A 339 8.47 -1.46 -13.61
N ASN A 340 9.15 -2.34 -12.86
CA ASN A 340 8.53 -3.57 -12.38
C ASN A 340 7.47 -3.29 -11.31
N ARG A 341 7.75 -2.37 -10.40
CA ARG A 341 6.78 -1.94 -9.38
C ARG A 341 5.60 -1.24 -10.03
N ASP A 342 5.86 -0.29 -10.90
CA ASP A 342 4.85 0.51 -11.59
C ASP A 342 3.91 -0.36 -12.43
N ILE A 343 4.44 -1.35 -13.17
CA ILE A 343 3.63 -2.30 -13.95
C ILE A 343 2.72 -3.13 -13.04
N ASN A 344 3.23 -3.63 -11.91
CA ASN A 344 2.43 -4.45 -10.99
C ASN A 344 1.28 -3.65 -10.38
N TYR A 345 1.52 -2.41 -9.95
CA TYR A 345 0.46 -1.54 -9.46
C TYR A 345 -0.53 -1.15 -10.55
N PHE A 346 -0.03 -0.87 -11.75
CA PHE A 346 -0.89 -0.60 -12.90
C PHE A 346 -1.82 -1.78 -13.20
N ILE A 347 -1.30 -3.02 -13.14
CA ILE A 347 -2.12 -4.23 -13.32
C ILE A 347 -3.18 -4.33 -12.22
N ALA A 348 -2.84 -4.04 -10.96
CA ALA A 348 -3.79 -4.04 -9.86
C ALA A 348 -4.92 -3.04 -10.07
N ASP A 349 -4.58 -1.79 -10.43
CA ASP A 349 -5.54 -0.73 -10.70
C ASP A 349 -6.39 -1.04 -11.93
N LEU A 350 -5.78 -1.60 -12.98
CA LEU A 350 -6.46 -2.03 -14.19
C LEU A 350 -7.50 -3.11 -13.90
N LEU A 351 -7.09 -4.17 -13.21
CA LEU A 351 -7.98 -5.28 -12.88
C LEU A 351 -9.12 -4.83 -11.96
N SER A 352 -8.85 -3.94 -11.02
CA SER A 352 -9.88 -3.36 -10.15
C SER A 352 -10.89 -2.52 -10.94
N GLY A 353 -10.43 -1.81 -11.97
CA GLY A 353 -11.30 -1.03 -12.86
C GLY A 353 -12.14 -1.89 -13.80
N VAL A 354 -11.56 -2.95 -14.38
CA VAL A 354 -12.26 -3.89 -15.28
C VAL A 354 -13.20 -4.82 -14.50
N TRP A 355 -12.77 -5.23 -13.31
CA TRP A 355 -13.52 -6.14 -12.44
C TRP A 355 -13.68 -5.53 -11.05
N PRO A 356 -14.63 -4.62 -10.84
CA PRO A 356 -14.87 -4.02 -9.55
C PRO A 356 -15.23 -5.09 -8.49
N GLY A 357 -14.51 -5.10 -7.38
CA GLY A 357 -14.63 -6.13 -6.33
C GLY A 357 -13.67 -7.32 -6.49
N LEU A 358 -12.80 -7.31 -7.52
CA LEU A 358 -11.80 -8.36 -7.73
C LEU A 358 -10.96 -8.64 -6.48
N GLY A 359 -10.57 -7.59 -5.77
CA GLY A 359 -9.67 -7.72 -4.64
C GLY A 359 -10.14 -8.66 -3.57
N PHE A 360 -11.40 -8.52 -3.17
CA PHE A 360 -12.00 -9.41 -2.18
C PHE A 360 -12.04 -10.86 -2.69
N ASN A 361 -12.54 -11.05 -3.90
CA ASN A 361 -12.67 -12.38 -4.50
C ASN A 361 -11.31 -13.04 -4.76
N PHE A 362 -10.28 -12.25 -5.08
CA PHE A 362 -8.95 -12.75 -5.37
C PHE A 362 -8.33 -13.45 -4.16
N PHE A 363 -8.28 -12.77 -3.01
CA PHE A 363 -7.68 -13.35 -1.80
C PHE A 363 -8.45 -14.56 -1.27
N GLU A 364 -9.79 -14.49 -1.29
CA GLU A 364 -10.64 -15.62 -0.92
C GLU A 364 -10.42 -16.85 -1.83
N SER A 365 -10.29 -16.61 -3.15
CA SER A 365 -10.04 -17.68 -4.11
C SER A 365 -8.67 -18.30 -3.91
N LEU A 366 -7.65 -17.51 -3.59
CA LEU A 366 -6.32 -18.00 -3.29
C LEU A 366 -6.28 -18.89 -2.05
N GLU A 367 -6.91 -18.46 -0.97
CA GLU A 367 -6.98 -19.28 0.25
C GLU A 367 -7.66 -20.62 0.00
N ARG A 368 -8.74 -20.62 -0.80
CA ARG A 368 -9.40 -21.88 -1.25
C ARG A 368 -8.46 -22.74 -2.09
N LEU A 369 -7.71 -22.13 -3.01
CA LEU A 369 -6.73 -22.82 -3.84
C LEU A 369 -5.67 -23.49 -2.96
N TYR A 370 -5.06 -22.76 -2.04
CA TYR A 370 -4.03 -23.27 -1.15
C TYR A 370 -4.55 -24.43 -0.30
N LYS A 371 -5.74 -24.27 0.27
CA LYS A 371 -6.39 -25.34 1.05
C LYS A 371 -6.70 -26.57 0.22
N ASN A 372 -7.27 -26.41 -0.97
CA ASN A 372 -7.68 -27.52 -1.82
C ASN A 372 -6.50 -28.31 -2.36
N TYR A 373 -5.41 -27.64 -2.70
CA TYR A 373 -4.20 -28.26 -3.23
C TYR A 373 -3.13 -28.52 -2.19
N ARG A 374 -3.42 -28.27 -0.89
CA ARG A 374 -2.50 -28.48 0.24
C ARG A 374 -1.14 -27.82 0.00
N ILE A 375 -1.15 -26.59 -0.53
CA ILE A 375 0.07 -25.84 -0.76
C ILE A 375 0.61 -25.41 0.60
N GLU A 376 1.81 -25.88 0.92
CA GLU A 376 2.48 -25.58 2.18
C GLU A 376 3.03 -24.15 2.20
N SER A 377 3.09 -23.57 3.39
CA SER A 377 3.81 -22.32 3.61
C SER A 377 5.30 -22.51 3.34
N PRO A 378 5.97 -21.49 2.79
CA PRO A 378 7.41 -21.58 2.54
C PRO A 378 8.19 -21.76 3.84
N LYS A 379 9.37 -22.35 3.74
CA LYS A 379 10.31 -22.39 4.87
C LYS A 379 10.93 -21.02 5.08
N TYR A 380 11.09 -20.68 6.35
CA TYR A 380 11.66 -19.40 6.77
C TYR A 380 12.96 -19.66 7.54
N ASP A 381 13.93 -18.80 7.30
CA ASP A 381 15.17 -18.73 8.07
C ASP A 381 15.34 -17.31 8.63
N VAL A 382 16.21 -17.18 9.61
CA VAL A 382 16.64 -15.90 10.18
C VAL A 382 18.02 -15.56 9.65
N CYS A 383 18.21 -14.34 9.15
CA CYS A 383 19.48 -13.90 8.60
C CYS A 383 20.53 -13.70 9.70
N ASP A 384 21.66 -14.37 9.60
CA ASP A 384 22.77 -14.26 10.56
C ASP A 384 23.35 -12.84 10.65
N ASN A 385 23.22 -12.03 9.58
CA ASN A 385 23.72 -10.66 9.57
C ASN A 385 22.76 -9.64 10.18
N CYS A 386 21.51 -9.58 9.72
CA CYS A 386 20.59 -8.51 10.13
C CYS A 386 19.41 -9.00 10.98
N GLY A 387 19.33 -10.30 11.25
CA GLY A 387 18.25 -10.89 12.05
C GLY A 387 16.87 -10.90 11.40
N ILE A 388 16.74 -10.47 10.13
CA ILE A 388 15.43 -10.49 9.45
C ILE A 388 14.99 -11.92 9.15
N THR A 389 13.71 -12.17 9.31
CA THR A 389 13.09 -13.42 8.85
C THR A 389 12.90 -13.36 7.34
N TYR A 390 13.39 -14.35 6.60
CA TYR A 390 13.30 -14.41 5.15
C TYR A 390 12.89 -15.78 4.65
N THR A 391 12.35 -15.85 3.43
CA THR A 391 11.99 -17.10 2.77
C THR A 391 13.07 -17.53 1.79
N HIS A 392 13.22 -18.84 1.62
CA HIS A 392 13.90 -19.39 0.48
C HIS A 392 12.94 -19.40 -0.72
N ALA A 393 13.35 -18.80 -1.83
CA ALA A 393 12.60 -18.91 -3.07
C ALA A 393 12.57 -20.38 -3.52
N TYR A 394 11.44 -20.84 -4.04
CA TYR A 394 11.31 -22.18 -4.59
C TYR A 394 12.34 -22.36 -5.71
N GLY A 395 13.23 -23.33 -5.57
CA GLY A 395 14.32 -23.57 -6.52
C GLY A 395 15.62 -22.81 -6.24
N ASP A 396 15.70 -22.05 -5.17
CA ASP A 396 17.00 -21.57 -4.67
C ASP A 396 17.86 -22.79 -4.28
N ASP A 397 18.91 -23.00 -5.03
CA ASP A 397 19.92 -24.00 -4.69
C ASP A 397 20.72 -23.49 -3.50
N LEU A 398 20.30 -23.89 -2.31
CA LEU A 398 20.92 -23.51 -1.04
C LEU A 398 22.39 -23.90 -0.98
N ASP A 399 22.75 -24.96 -1.69
CA ASP A 399 24.14 -25.49 -1.70
C ASP A 399 25.07 -24.62 -2.54
N ASN A 400 24.53 -23.86 -3.50
CA ASN A 400 25.31 -22.95 -4.36
C ASN A 400 25.27 -21.48 -3.91
N ARG A 401 24.61 -21.15 -2.78
CA ARG A 401 24.68 -19.79 -2.23
C ARG A 401 26.07 -19.50 -1.71
N LYS A 402 26.59 -18.32 -2.08
CA LYS A 402 27.91 -17.83 -1.62
C LYS A 402 27.98 -17.67 -0.11
N PHE A 403 26.85 -17.27 0.50
CA PHE A 403 26.71 -17.11 1.94
C PHE A 403 25.49 -17.90 2.43
N ARG A 404 25.72 -18.95 3.21
CA ARG A 404 24.65 -19.72 3.87
C ARG A 404 24.04 -18.88 5.00
N HIS A 405 22.77 -19.07 5.28
CA HIS A 405 22.05 -18.38 6.36
C HIS A 405 22.06 -16.84 6.31
N VAL A 406 22.27 -16.27 5.13
CA VAL A 406 22.29 -14.83 4.90
C VAL A 406 21.20 -14.48 3.87
N CYS A 407 20.35 -13.50 4.17
CA CYS A 407 19.31 -13.06 3.23
C CYS A 407 19.94 -12.42 1.98
N ASN A 408 19.22 -12.41 0.87
CA ASN A 408 19.71 -11.89 -0.42
C ASN A 408 20.20 -10.43 -0.35
N HIS A 409 19.61 -9.61 0.51
CA HIS A 409 20.01 -8.21 0.67
C HIS A 409 21.35 -8.09 1.41
N CYS A 410 21.52 -8.84 2.50
CA CYS A 410 22.81 -8.88 3.19
C CYS A 410 23.91 -9.51 2.33
N SER A 411 23.60 -10.58 1.59
CA SER A 411 24.53 -11.17 0.63
C SER A 411 25.07 -10.13 -0.36
N TYR A 412 24.16 -9.35 -0.95
CA TYR A 412 24.53 -8.26 -1.84
C TYR A 412 25.35 -7.17 -1.14
N LEU A 413 24.96 -6.74 0.06
CA LEU A 413 25.69 -5.70 0.82
C LEU A 413 27.10 -6.15 1.23
N ILE A 414 27.29 -7.44 1.55
CA ILE A 414 28.59 -8.04 1.81
C ILE A 414 29.45 -8.00 0.55
N GLU A 415 28.89 -8.38 -0.59
CA GLU A 415 29.59 -8.41 -1.88
C GLU A 415 30.13 -7.05 -2.31
N ILE A 416 29.37 -5.98 -2.04
CA ILE A 416 29.80 -4.60 -2.33
C ILE A 416 30.60 -3.94 -1.20
N GLY A 417 30.84 -4.66 -0.11
CA GLY A 417 31.69 -4.21 1.02
C GLY A 417 31.04 -3.18 1.94
N GLU A 418 29.71 -3.12 2.01
CA GLU A 418 28.98 -2.17 2.86
C GLU A 418 28.69 -2.71 4.27
N ILE A 419 28.65 -4.04 4.42
CA ILE A 419 28.51 -4.71 5.72
C ILE A 419 29.52 -5.87 5.81
N PRO A 420 30.01 -6.20 7.01
CA PRO A 420 30.86 -7.38 7.21
C PRO A 420 30.01 -8.66 7.14
N LEU A 421 30.65 -9.78 6.79
CA LEU A 421 30.05 -11.09 7.05
C LEU A 421 30.18 -11.38 8.54
N MET A 422 29.05 -11.42 9.22
CA MET A 422 29.00 -11.87 10.61
C MET A 422 29.22 -13.39 10.61
N LYS A 423 30.28 -13.86 11.24
CA LYS A 423 30.46 -15.31 11.44
C LYS A 423 29.36 -15.77 12.37
N SER A 424 28.59 -16.79 11.96
CA SER A 424 27.78 -17.57 12.90
C SER A 424 28.75 -17.98 14.04
N ILE A 425 28.37 -17.60 15.25
CA ILE A 425 29.01 -18.19 16.44
C ILE A 425 28.51 -19.63 16.43
N GLU A 426 29.34 -20.54 15.92
CA GLU A 426 29.13 -22.00 16.02
C GLU A 426 29.02 -22.41 17.48
#